data_9fc6bdb660fb26180265765ed0296d1a
#
_entry.id   9fc6bdb660fb26180265765ed0296d1a
#
_cell.length_a   1.000
_cell.length_b   1.000
_cell.length_c   1.000
_cell.angle_alpha   90.00
_cell.angle_beta   90.00
_cell.angle_gamma   90.00
#
_symmetry.space_group_name_H-M   'P 1'
#
loop_
_entity.id
_entity.type
_entity.pdbx_description
1 polymer ?
#
loop_
_entity_poly.entity_id
_entity_poly.type
_entity_poly.pdbx_seq_one_letter_code
_entity_poly.pdbx_strand_id
1 'polypeptide(L)'
;YDKSIGAAAGIDPVKITIDQKSVYTLRTYLGSSPVFLGKWGEIFTFPTGKHLARWVIEYDDHDLARVSTWEDIVNAGNAGALEGTAHPDNQYTFNGIARDIEKGPEHVDSQQMNRCYEVCADAADWAGDDSVNSFFLSHPRFQDYLGYMLGSTEQAGYVPSKPFNDHAEAWKELEEMLVKRFSKF
;
A
#
# COMPACT_ATOMS: atom_id res chain seq x y z
N TYR A 1 8.84 -3.40 16.42
CA TYR A 1 8.07 -2.13 16.30
C TYR A 1 7.83 -1.56 17.67
N ASP A 2 8.31 -0.38 17.85
CA ASP A 2 8.01 0.36 19.05
C ASP A 2 6.61 0.93 18.96
N LYS A 3 5.71 0.52 19.86
CA LYS A 3 4.34 1.04 19.95
C LYS A 3 4.33 2.47 20.50
N SER A 4 5.40 3.22 20.24
CA SER A 4 5.60 4.54 20.77
C SER A 4 4.70 5.57 20.08
N ILE A 5 5.26 6.65 19.69
CA ILE A 5 4.54 7.85 19.28
C ILE A 5 3.76 7.66 17.97
N GLY A 6 4.27 6.87 17.02
CA GLY A 6 3.55 6.57 15.78
C GLY A 6 2.21 5.92 16.05
N ALA A 7 2.19 4.86 16.85
CA ALA A 7 0.94 4.18 17.22
C ALA A 7 0.04 5.08 18.07
N ALA A 8 0.61 5.84 19.00
CA ALA A 8 -0.16 6.75 19.85
C ALA A 8 -0.78 7.90 19.02
N ALA A 9 -0.08 8.38 18.01
CA ALA A 9 -0.58 9.41 17.11
C ALA A 9 -1.54 8.85 16.05
N GLY A 10 -1.65 7.52 15.91
CA GLY A 10 -2.46 6.89 14.87
C GLY A 10 -1.88 7.03 13.47
N ILE A 11 -0.64 7.49 13.35
CA ILE A 11 0.07 7.64 12.07
C ILE A 11 1.20 6.62 12.07
N ASP A 12 1.16 5.68 11.13
CA ASP A 12 2.07 4.55 11.10
C ASP A 12 3.10 4.64 9.97
N PRO A 13 4.37 4.30 10.25
CA PRO A 13 5.33 4.05 9.18
C PRO A 13 4.88 2.86 8.34
N VAL A 14 5.01 3.02 7.02
CA VAL A 14 4.65 2.01 6.03
C VAL A 14 5.86 1.70 5.18
N LYS A 15 6.15 0.41 5.00
CA LYS A 15 7.20 -0.06 4.11
C LYS A 15 6.58 -0.81 2.95
N ILE A 16 6.90 -0.39 1.73
CA ILE A 16 6.43 -1.05 0.51
C ILE A 16 7.64 -1.58 -0.24
N THR A 17 7.67 -2.89 -0.45
CA THR A 17 8.71 -3.55 -1.26
C THR A 17 8.07 -3.99 -2.57
N ILE A 18 8.52 -3.38 -3.66
CA ILE A 18 7.99 -3.60 -5.00
C ILE A 18 9.14 -3.44 -6.00
N ASP A 19 9.17 -4.27 -7.04
CA ASP A 19 10.28 -4.30 -8.00
C ASP A 19 11.65 -4.44 -7.31
N GLN A 20 11.70 -5.24 -6.26
CA GLN A 20 12.90 -5.53 -5.46
C GLN A 20 13.50 -4.31 -4.76
N LYS A 21 12.71 -3.25 -4.61
CA LYS A 21 13.10 -2.03 -3.88
C LYS A 21 12.12 -1.76 -2.76
N SER A 22 12.63 -1.26 -1.65
CA SER A 22 11.80 -0.86 -0.52
C SER A 22 11.73 0.65 -0.44
N VAL A 23 10.53 1.17 -0.22
CA VAL A 23 10.30 2.58 0.04
C VAL A 23 9.50 2.73 1.34
N TYR A 24 9.62 3.88 1.96
CA TYR A 24 9.01 4.19 3.25
C TYR A 24 8.11 5.41 3.11
N THR A 25 6.96 5.37 3.75
CA THR A 25 6.03 6.48 3.84
C THR A 25 5.28 6.42 5.17
N LEU A 26 4.27 7.28 5.33
CA LEU A 26 3.39 7.28 6.50
C LEU A 26 1.94 7.18 6.04
N ARG A 27 1.11 6.57 6.87
CA ARG A 27 -0.34 6.49 6.64
C ARG A 27 -1.08 6.53 7.95
N THR A 28 -2.24 7.17 7.95
CA THR A 28 -3.22 7.07 9.02
C THR A 28 -4.58 6.71 8.45
N TYR A 29 -5.51 6.38 9.34
CA TYR A 29 -6.91 6.25 9.00
C TYR A 29 -7.72 7.25 9.81
N LEU A 30 -8.54 8.04 9.13
CA LEU A 30 -9.55 8.89 9.76
C LEU A 30 -10.88 8.15 9.66
N GLY A 31 -11.24 7.42 10.73
CA GLY A 31 -12.28 6.42 10.63
C GLY A 31 -11.83 5.28 9.72
N SER A 32 -12.53 5.04 8.63
CA SER A 32 -12.16 4.05 7.61
C SER A 32 -11.43 4.65 6.41
N SER A 33 -11.19 5.97 6.40
CA SER A 33 -10.59 6.67 5.27
C SER A 33 -9.08 6.77 5.41
N PRO A 34 -8.30 6.18 4.49
CA PRO A 34 -6.85 6.28 4.54
C PRO A 34 -6.36 7.66 4.14
N VAL A 35 -5.29 8.11 4.78
CA VAL A 35 -4.56 9.33 4.42
C VAL A 35 -3.08 9.01 4.40
N PHE A 36 -2.45 9.20 3.26
CA PHE A 36 -1.01 8.99 3.09
C PHE A 36 -0.22 10.28 3.25
N LEU A 37 1.04 10.14 3.59
CA LEU A 37 2.00 11.23 3.45
C LEU A 37 2.16 11.54 1.96
N GLY A 38 1.55 12.64 1.54
CA GLY A 38 1.53 12.98 0.12
C GLY A 38 0.60 14.14 -0.15
N LYS A 39 0.41 14.42 -1.44
CA LYS A 39 -0.40 15.53 -1.90
C LYS A 39 -0.90 15.25 -3.32
N TRP A 40 -2.14 15.65 -3.60
CA TRP A 40 -2.75 15.47 -4.93
C TRP A 40 -2.74 14.04 -5.44
N GLY A 41 -2.91 13.07 -4.53
CA GLY A 41 -2.92 11.65 -4.89
C GLY A 41 -1.55 11.04 -5.14
N GLU A 42 -0.47 11.79 -4.92
CA GLU A 42 0.90 11.31 -5.00
C GLU A 42 1.45 11.01 -3.62
N ILE A 43 1.97 9.79 -3.43
CA ILE A 43 2.53 9.32 -2.18
C ILE A 43 4.01 9.70 -2.14
N PHE A 44 4.41 10.43 -1.10
CA PHE A 44 5.82 10.77 -0.89
C PHE A 44 6.54 9.57 -0.31
N THR A 45 7.57 9.10 -1.01
CA THR A 45 8.31 7.90 -0.62
C THR A 45 9.79 8.21 -0.41
N PHE A 46 10.38 7.45 0.52
CA PHE A 46 11.77 7.66 0.96
C PHE A 46 12.51 6.33 0.93
N PRO A 47 13.82 6.34 0.63
CA PRO A 47 14.59 5.10 0.55
C PRO A 47 14.84 4.46 1.91
N THR A 48 14.76 5.24 3.00
CA THR A 48 14.97 4.75 4.38
C THR A 48 14.03 5.45 5.35
N GLY A 49 13.75 4.81 6.48
CA GLY A 49 13.00 5.44 7.56
C GLY A 49 13.70 6.68 8.13
N LYS A 50 15.01 6.67 8.13
CA LYS A 50 15.82 7.82 8.59
C LYS A 50 15.65 9.03 7.69
N HIS A 51 15.65 8.83 6.38
CA HIS A 51 15.39 9.89 5.40
C HIS A 51 13.97 10.46 5.56
N LEU A 52 12.99 9.58 5.74
CA LEU A 52 11.62 9.97 6.04
C LEU A 52 11.54 10.84 7.29
N ALA A 53 12.17 10.41 8.38
CA ALA A 53 12.16 11.13 9.66
C ALA A 53 12.75 12.53 9.52
N ARG A 54 13.85 12.68 8.80
CA ARG A 54 14.47 13.98 8.54
C ARG A 54 13.56 14.91 7.74
N TRP A 55 12.88 14.35 6.76
CA TRP A 55 12.02 15.15 5.87
C TRP A 55 10.80 15.70 6.62
N VAL A 56 10.15 14.89 7.46
CA VAL A 56 8.91 15.28 8.14
C VAL A 56 9.10 16.41 9.14
N ILE A 57 10.27 16.59 9.70
CA ILE A 57 10.54 17.67 10.64
C ILE A 57 10.72 19.03 9.96
N GLU A 58 10.98 19.04 8.65
CA GLU A 58 11.24 20.26 7.89
C GLU A 58 10.08 20.69 6.99
N TYR A 59 9.24 19.76 6.57
CA TYR A 59 8.20 20.00 5.56
C TYR A 59 6.84 19.60 6.06
N ASP A 60 5.85 20.45 5.78
CA ASP A 60 4.46 20.25 6.19
C ASP A 60 3.45 20.47 5.05
N ASP A 61 3.94 20.64 3.82
CA ASP A 61 3.06 20.81 2.65
C ASP A 61 2.62 19.45 2.11
N HIS A 62 1.74 18.80 2.86
CA HIS A 62 1.18 17.50 2.53
C HIS A 62 -0.11 17.24 3.33
N ASP A 63 -0.84 16.20 2.96
CA ASP A 63 -2.17 15.93 3.52
C ASP A 63 -2.12 15.52 5.00
N LEU A 64 -1.07 14.83 5.45
CA LEU A 64 -0.95 14.45 6.87
C LEU A 64 -0.73 15.65 7.80
N ALA A 65 -0.22 16.75 7.29
CA ALA A 65 -0.03 17.96 8.12
C ALA A 65 -1.34 18.53 8.65
N ARG A 66 -2.48 18.15 8.07
CA ARG A 66 -3.81 18.56 8.50
C ARG A 66 -4.41 17.67 9.58
N VAL A 67 -3.79 16.54 9.85
CA VAL A 67 -4.24 15.61 10.88
C VAL A 67 -3.84 16.16 12.25
N SER A 68 -4.77 16.13 13.22
CA SER A 68 -4.60 16.76 14.53
C SER A 68 -3.37 16.25 15.31
N THR A 69 -2.92 15.04 15.04
CA THR A 69 -1.76 14.43 15.71
C THR A 69 -0.44 14.62 14.97
N TRP A 70 -0.43 15.44 13.89
CA TRP A 70 0.80 15.62 13.09
C TRP A 70 1.94 16.21 13.91
N GLU A 71 1.65 17.13 14.82
CA GLU A 71 2.70 17.72 15.70
C GLU A 71 3.41 16.67 16.54
N ASP A 72 2.70 15.62 16.96
CA ASP A 72 3.30 14.52 17.71
C ASP A 72 4.33 13.76 16.86
N ILE A 73 4.07 13.63 15.56
CA ILE A 73 5.02 13.03 14.62
C ILE A 73 6.25 13.90 14.44
N VAL A 74 6.09 15.21 14.30
CA VAL A 74 7.21 16.14 14.17
C VAL A 74 8.06 16.10 15.44
N ASN A 75 7.44 16.10 16.61
CA ASN A 75 8.14 16.00 17.89
C ASN A 75 8.89 14.67 18.02
N ALA A 76 8.28 13.57 17.57
CA ALA A 76 8.93 12.26 17.55
C ALA A 76 10.14 12.24 16.59
N GLY A 77 10.03 12.88 15.44
CA GLY A 77 11.13 13.03 14.50
C GLY A 77 12.30 13.80 15.11
N ASN A 78 12.01 14.92 15.77
CA ASN A 78 13.02 15.73 16.46
C ASN A 78 13.71 14.98 17.60
N ALA A 79 12.98 14.08 18.26
CA ALA A 79 13.53 13.27 19.36
C ALA A 79 14.24 11.99 18.85
N GLY A 80 14.27 11.73 17.54
CA GLY A 80 14.85 10.52 16.96
C GLY A 80 13.97 9.28 17.12
N ALA A 81 12.74 9.43 17.60
CA ALA A 81 11.86 8.30 17.88
C ALA A 81 11.13 7.77 16.64
N LEU A 82 11.22 8.47 15.51
CA LEU A 82 10.56 8.08 14.27
C LEU A 82 11.42 7.17 13.38
N GLU A 83 12.65 6.90 13.78
CA GLU A 83 13.60 6.10 13.00
C GLU A 83 13.37 4.58 13.13
N GLY A 84 12.27 4.19 13.77
CA GLY A 84 11.92 2.79 13.98
C GLY A 84 11.51 2.07 12.70
N THR A 85 11.54 0.75 12.79
CA THR A 85 11.08 -0.13 11.71
C THR A 85 9.56 -0.13 11.63
N ALA A 86 9.01 -0.21 10.43
CA ALA A 86 7.56 -0.38 10.25
C ALA A 86 7.10 -1.69 10.90
N HIS A 87 5.94 -1.65 11.56
CA HIS A 87 5.32 -2.86 12.10
C HIS A 87 5.08 -3.87 10.96
N PRO A 88 5.22 -5.19 11.19
CA PRO A 88 4.96 -6.18 10.14
C PRO A 88 3.62 -6.02 9.44
N ASP A 89 2.58 -5.58 10.15
CA ASP A 89 1.26 -5.33 9.57
C ASP A 89 1.25 -4.12 8.61
N ASN A 90 2.27 -3.27 8.64
CA ASN A 90 2.44 -2.12 7.79
C ASN A 90 3.58 -2.31 6.77
N GLN A 91 4.00 -3.55 6.57
CA GLN A 91 4.96 -3.93 5.54
C GLN A 91 4.23 -4.67 4.42
N TYR A 92 4.41 -4.20 3.19
CA TYR A 92 3.72 -4.72 2.01
C TYR A 92 4.76 -5.16 1.00
N THR A 93 4.91 -6.48 0.83
CA THR A 93 5.87 -7.08 -0.10
C THR A 93 5.15 -7.59 -1.31
N PHE A 94 5.39 -6.97 -2.46
CA PHE A 94 4.79 -7.36 -3.73
C PHE A 94 5.63 -8.38 -4.49
N ASN A 95 6.91 -8.49 -4.14
CA ASN A 95 7.85 -9.36 -4.84
C ASN A 95 7.34 -10.80 -4.87
N GLY A 96 7.37 -11.39 -6.06
CA GLY A 96 7.02 -12.79 -6.27
C GLY A 96 5.55 -13.08 -6.50
N ILE A 97 4.64 -12.14 -6.23
CA ILE A 97 3.19 -12.40 -6.39
C ILE A 97 2.83 -12.73 -7.83
N ALA A 98 3.26 -11.93 -8.80
CA ALA A 98 2.95 -12.17 -10.21
C ALA A 98 3.46 -13.53 -10.69
N ARG A 99 4.68 -13.88 -10.31
CA ARG A 99 5.26 -15.18 -10.62
C ARG A 99 4.47 -16.34 -10.01
N ASP A 100 4.02 -16.18 -8.78
CA ASP A 100 3.24 -17.20 -8.10
C ASP A 100 1.85 -17.34 -8.71
N ILE A 101 1.27 -16.25 -9.20
CA ILE A 101 -0.01 -16.29 -9.96
C ILE A 101 0.14 -17.18 -11.19
N GLU A 102 1.21 -17.03 -11.95
CA GLU A 102 1.46 -17.84 -13.15
C GLU A 102 1.52 -19.34 -12.87
N LYS A 103 1.98 -19.71 -11.68
CA LYS A 103 2.13 -21.12 -11.28
C LYS A 103 0.79 -21.78 -10.93
N GLY A 104 -0.21 -20.99 -10.56
CA GLY A 104 -1.52 -21.49 -10.19
C GLY A 104 -1.96 -21.01 -8.80
N PRO A 105 -3.28 -21.06 -8.52
CA PRO A 105 -3.83 -20.55 -7.26
C PRO A 105 -3.21 -21.16 -6.00
N GLU A 106 -2.83 -22.42 -6.05
CA GLU A 106 -2.23 -23.13 -4.91
C GLU A 106 -0.83 -22.63 -4.54
N HIS A 107 -0.18 -21.87 -5.43
CA HIS A 107 1.15 -21.31 -5.20
C HIS A 107 1.12 -19.89 -4.66
N VAL A 108 -0.07 -19.28 -4.58
CA VAL A 108 -0.23 -17.90 -4.16
C VAL A 108 -0.49 -17.83 -2.66
N ASP A 109 0.29 -17.01 -1.96
CA ASP A 109 -0.02 -16.61 -0.59
C ASP A 109 -1.17 -15.59 -0.64
N SER A 110 -2.39 -16.05 -0.36
CA SER A 110 -3.58 -15.21 -0.47
C SER A 110 -3.59 -14.10 0.57
N GLN A 111 -2.96 -14.28 1.72
CA GLN A 111 -2.85 -13.24 2.74
C GLN A 111 -1.93 -12.12 2.27
N GLN A 112 -0.78 -12.45 1.70
CA GLN A 112 0.13 -11.49 1.09
C GLN A 112 -0.57 -10.72 -0.03
N MET A 113 -1.26 -11.43 -0.92
CA MET A 113 -2.00 -10.82 -2.02
C MET A 113 -3.06 -9.85 -1.52
N ASN A 114 -3.83 -10.25 -0.50
CA ASN A 114 -4.86 -9.39 0.09
C ASN A 114 -4.27 -8.11 0.65
N ARG A 115 -3.19 -8.20 1.41
CA ARG A 115 -2.52 -7.04 2.00
C ARG A 115 -2.02 -6.09 0.92
N CYS A 116 -1.38 -6.61 -0.11
CA CYS A 116 -0.88 -5.81 -1.22
C CYS A 116 -2.01 -5.18 -2.02
N TYR A 117 -3.13 -5.89 -2.21
CA TYR A 117 -4.30 -5.31 -2.84
C TYR A 117 -4.88 -4.17 -1.99
N GLU A 118 -4.95 -4.35 -0.68
CA GLU A 118 -5.49 -3.33 0.22
C GLU A 118 -4.71 -2.02 0.16
N VAL A 119 -3.39 -2.05 0.09
CA VAL A 119 -2.62 -0.82 -0.01
C VAL A 119 -2.84 -0.11 -1.36
N CYS A 120 -3.05 -0.86 -2.44
CA CYS A 120 -3.42 -0.28 -3.72
C CYS A 120 -4.80 0.38 -3.66
N ALA A 121 -5.77 -0.28 -3.04
CA ALA A 121 -7.13 0.23 -2.87
C ALA A 121 -7.15 1.47 -1.96
N ASP A 122 -6.40 1.45 -0.86
CA ASP A 122 -6.27 2.60 0.03
C ASP A 122 -5.68 3.82 -0.69
N ALA A 123 -4.68 3.60 -1.52
CA ALA A 123 -4.07 4.70 -2.27
C ALA A 123 -5.05 5.36 -3.23
N ALA A 124 -5.84 4.55 -3.94
CA ALA A 124 -6.87 5.06 -4.86
C ALA A 124 -7.99 5.78 -4.11
N ASP A 125 -8.42 5.24 -2.98
CA ASP A 125 -9.44 5.84 -2.13
C ASP A 125 -8.98 7.21 -1.61
N TRP A 126 -7.77 7.28 -1.06
CA TRP A 126 -7.19 8.55 -0.60
C TRP A 126 -7.05 9.57 -1.74
N ALA A 127 -6.57 9.12 -2.90
CA ALA A 127 -6.41 9.99 -4.07
C ALA A 127 -7.75 10.49 -4.62
N GLY A 128 -8.85 9.81 -4.30
CA GLY A 128 -10.19 10.18 -4.74
C GLY A 128 -10.42 9.96 -6.23
N ASP A 129 -9.68 9.04 -6.85
CA ASP A 129 -9.85 8.71 -8.25
C ASP A 129 -10.51 7.34 -8.43
N ASP A 130 -10.96 7.07 -9.65
CA ASP A 130 -11.70 5.86 -9.99
C ASP A 130 -10.81 4.80 -10.66
N SER A 131 -9.50 4.90 -10.50
CA SER A 131 -8.53 4.10 -11.24
C SER A 131 -8.68 2.59 -11.00
N VAL A 132 -8.90 2.16 -9.76
CA VAL A 132 -9.05 0.74 -9.42
C VAL A 132 -10.35 0.19 -9.99
N ASN A 133 -11.46 0.93 -9.87
CA ASN A 133 -12.73 0.51 -10.46
C ASN A 133 -12.65 0.42 -11.98
N SER A 134 -12.05 1.42 -12.62
CA SER A 134 -11.85 1.42 -14.08
C SER A 134 -10.98 0.25 -14.53
N PHE A 135 -9.94 -0.05 -13.75
CA PHE A 135 -9.08 -1.20 -13.99
C PHE A 135 -9.87 -2.51 -13.99
N PHE A 136 -10.71 -2.75 -12.98
CA PHE A 136 -11.51 -3.97 -12.92
C PHE A 136 -12.56 -4.05 -14.03
N LEU A 137 -13.15 -2.93 -14.43
CA LEU A 137 -14.06 -2.92 -15.57
C LEU A 137 -13.38 -3.34 -16.87
N SER A 138 -12.09 -3.03 -17.01
CA SER A 138 -11.27 -3.43 -18.16
C SER A 138 -10.70 -4.84 -18.03
N HIS A 139 -10.76 -5.44 -16.84
CA HIS A 139 -10.19 -6.75 -16.54
C HIS A 139 -11.20 -7.64 -15.78
N PRO A 140 -12.38 -7.92 -16.37
CA PRO A 140 -13.44 -8.63 -15.65
C PRO A 140 -13.03 -10.05 -15.23
N ARG A 141 -12.23 -10.73 -16.03
CA ARG A 141 -11.74 -12.07 -15.71
C ARG A 141 -10.78 -12.04 -14.51
N PHE A 142 -9.96 -11.02 -14.43
CA PHE A 142 -9.07 -10.83 -13.28
C PHE A 142 -9.85 -10.45 -12.02
N GLN A 143 -10.91 -9.67 -12.15
CA GLN A 143 -11.78 -9.35 -11.03
C GLN A 143 -12.36 -10.62 -10.39
N ASP A 144 -12.82 -11.56 -11.20
CA ASP A 144 -13.33 -12.85 -10.73
C ASP A 144 -12.23 -13.66 -10.03
N TYR A 145 -11.03 -13.69 -10.64
CA TYR A 145 -9.87 -14.36 -10.07
C TYR A 145 -9.52 -13.79 -8.69
N LEU A 146 -9.39 -12.48 -8.59
CA LEU A 146 -9.03 -11.82 -7.33
C LEU A 146 -10.12 -12.03 -6.27
N GLY A 147 -11.38 -11.95 -6.66
CA GLY A 147 -12.50 -12.23 -5.76
C GLY A 147 -12.44 -13.64 -5.19
N TYR A 148 -12.11 -14.62 -6.01
CA TYR A 148 -11.90 -16.00 -5.55
C TYR A 148 -10.72 -16.09 -4.57
N MET A 149 -9.57 -15.54 -4.94
CA MET A 149 -8.36 -15.62 -4.13
C MET A 149 -8.49 -14.91 -2.78
N LEU A 150 -9.25 -13.83 -2.73
CA LEU A 150 -9.48 -13.06 -1.50
C LEU A 150 -10.74 -13.50 -0.73
N GLY A 151 -11.44 -14.52 -1.24
CA GLY A 151 -12.64 -15.04 -0.58
C GLY A 151 -13.83 -14.11 -0.62
N SER A 152 -13.88 -13.18 -1.59
CA SER A 152 -14.93 -12.17 -1.70
C SER A 152 -15.90 -12.41 -2.86
N THR A 153 -15.70 -13.46 -3.66
CA THR A 153 -16.61 -13.79 -4.77
C THR A 153 -17.87 -14.48 -4.28
N GLU A 154 -19.02 -14.06 -4.81
CA GLU A 154 -20.31 -14.69 -4.57
C GLU A 154 -20.67 -15.71 -5.64
N GLN A 155 -19.85 -15.87 -6.67
CA GLN A 155 -20.10 -16.82 -7.75
C GLN A 155 -19.88 -18.26 -7.27
N ALA A 156 -20.97 -18.96 -7.00
CA ALA A 156 -20.91 -20.35 -6.59
C ALA A 156 -20.27 -21.21 -7.69
N GLY A 157 -19.28 -22.01 -7.31
CA GLY A 157 -18.63 -22.93 -8.23
C GLY A 157 -17.56 -22.33 -9.12
N TYR A 158 -17.26 -21.02 -9.00
CA TYR A 158 -16.16 -20.43 -9.75
C TYR A 158 -14.82 -20.90 -9.21
N VAL A 159 -13.97 -21.37 -10.10
CA VAL A 159 -12.59 -21.76 -9.80
C VAL A 159 -11.70 -21.20 -10.91
N PRO A 160 -10.56 -20.55 -10.59
CA PRO A 160 -9.66 -20.08 -11.62
C PRO A 160 -9.14 -21.24 -12.48
N SER A 161 -9.04 -21.00 -13.77
CA SER A 161 -8.60 -21.97 -14.75
C SER A 161 -7.44 -21.44 -15.60
N LYS A 162 -6.62 -22.34 -16.09
CA LYS A 162 -5.51 -22.01 -17.00
C LYS A 162 -6.04 -21.33 -18.28
N PRO A 163 -5.26 -20.47 -18.90
CA PRO A 163 -3.94 -20.00 -18.48
C PRO A 163 -4.01 -18.93 -17.41
N PHE A 164 -2.98 -18.84 -16.54
CA PHE A 164 -2.93 -17.87 -15.45
C PHE A 164 -2.07 -16.64 -15.75
N ASN A 165 -1.35 -16.62 -16.86
CA ASN A 165 -0.47 -15.52 -17.22
C ASN A 165 -1.22 -14.20 -17.44
N ASP A 166 -2.47 -14.24 -17.92
CA ASP A 166 -3.30 -13.04 -18.02
C ASP A 166 -3.55 -12.40 -16.66
N HIS A 167 -3.76 -13.23 -15.64
CA HIS A 167 -3.94 -12.76 -14.26
C HIS A 167 -2.66 -12.18 -13.70
N ALA A 168 -1.52 -12.79 -14.00
CA ALA A 168 -0.22 -12.28 -13.59
C ALA A 168 0.07 -10.92 -14.21
N GLU A 169 -0.26 -10.74 -15.49
CA GLU A 169 -0.09 -9.47 -16.18
C GLU A 169 -1.02 -8.39 -15.64
N ALA A 170 -2.27 -8.74 -15.36
CA ALA A 170 -3.22 -7.80 -14.74
C ALA A 170 -2.73 -7.37 -13.34
N TRP A 171 -2.19 -8.31 -12.56
CA TRP A 171 -1.59 -7.96 -11.27
C TRP A 171 -0.41 -7.01 -11.41
N LYS A 172 0.45 -7.21 -12.41
CA LYS A 172 1.57 -6.29 -12.68
C LYS A 172 1.09 -4.89 -13.04
N GLU A 173 -0.01 -4.77 -13.78
CA GLU A 173 -0.61 -3.47 -14.08
C GLU A 173 -1.09 -2.79 -12.79
N LEU A 174 -1.67 -3.54 -11.88
CA LEU A 174 -2.09 -3.02 -10.57
C LEU A 174 -0.89 -2.51 -9.76
N GLU A 175 0.21 -3.25 -9.78
CA GLU A 175 1.48 -2.82 -9.16
C GLU A 175 1.98 -1.51 -9.77
N GLU A 176 1.97 -1.40 -11.09
CA GLU A 176 2.40 -0.19 -11.80
C GLU A 176 1.53 1.02 -11.46
N MET A 177 0.23 0.83 -11.26
CA MET A 177 -0.67 1.90 -10.84
C MET A 177 -0.26 2.47 -9.48
N LEU A 178 0.18 1.60 -8.55
CA LEU A 178 0.68 2.06 -7.26
C LEU A 178 2.02 2.80 -7.41
N VAL A 179 2.96 2.24 -8.16
CA VAL A 179 4.29 2.84 -8.36
C VAL A 179 4.19 4.22 -9.02
N LYS A 180 3.25 4.40 -9.94
CA LYS A 180 3.02 5.69 -10.59
C LYS A 180 2.59 6.80 -9.63
N ARG A 181 2.05 6.44 -8.46
CA ARG A 181 1.69 7.41 -7.42
C ARG A 181 2.88 7.88 -6.60
N PHE A 182 4.03 7.23 -6.71
CA PHE A 182 5.17 7.55 -5.88
C PHE A 182 5.88 8.80 -6.37
N SER A 183 6.05 9.76 -5.44
CA SER A 183 7.00 10.87 -5.59
C SER A 183 8.20 10.53 -4.70
N LYS A 184 9.35 10.31 -5.32
CA LYS A 184 10.54 9.80 -4.64
C LYS A 184 11.43 10.94 -4.15
N PHE A 185 11.81 10.86 -2.90
CA PHE A 185 12.68 11.84 -2.25
C PHE A 185 14.01 11.26 -1.81
#